data_0210b6fb0ca414d3b5f5b0673b13228f
#
_entry.id   0210b6fb0ca414d3b5f5b0673b13228f
#
_cell.length_a   1.000
_cell.length_b   1.000
_cell.length_c   1.000
_cell.angle_alpha   90.00
_cell.angle_beta   90.00
_cell.angle_gamma   90.00
#
_symmetry.space_group_name_H-M   'P 1'
#
loop_
_entity.id
_entity.type
_entity.pdbx_description
1 polymer ?
#
loop_
_entity_poly.entity_id
_entity_poly.type
_entity_poly.pdbx_seq_one_letter_code
_entity_poly.pdbx_strand_id
1 'polypeptide(L)'
;MADKQKTIETLQMIVTGLSANSFGHRIQSKIFAGLGFEALGDKYATHATEEMDFVEQFMDRILDLGGEIKQEAQKEQPIFTDIIEFIEHDYNVSVEGIAFLNQMMDSGIFDATTYDLMKVYLKDQEEDMYWSEQQLDLCKMIGKENYLTQLLINGPTAE
;
A
#
# COMPACT_ATOMS: atom_id res chain seq x y z
N MET A 1 -5.86 -2.50 27.58
CA MET A 1 -4.89 -1.49 28.00
C MET A 1 -3.76 -1.42 26.97
N ALA A 2 -3.32 -0.24 26.64
CA ALA A 2 -2.22 -0.04 25.69
C ALA A 2 -0.95 -0.78 26.11
N ASP A 3 -0.24 -1.34 25.14
CA ASP A 3 1.02 -2.05 25.35
C ASP A 3 2.09 -1.40 24.48
N LYS A 4 2.92 -0.59 25.12
CA LYS A 4 3.94 0.22 24.44
C LYS A 4 4.93 -0.62 23.63
N GLN A 5 5.41 -1.72 24.20
CA GLN A 5 6.38 -2.58 23.52
C GLN A 5 5.79 -3.25 22.29
N LYS A 6 4.59 -3.80 22.42
CA LYS A 6 3.88 -4.40 21.27
C LYS A 6 3.52 -3.37 20.21
N THR A 7 3.20 -2.14 20.62
CA THR A 7 2.97 -1.02 19.69
C THR A 7 4.23 -0.72 18.88
N ILE A 8 5.38 -0.61 19.51
CA ILE A 8 6.66 -0.37 18.84
C ILE A 8 6.98 -1.50 17.85
N GLU A 9 6.81 -2.74 18.27
CA GLU A 9 7.02 -3.92 17.42
C GLU A 9 6.09 -3.94 16.21
N THR A 10 4.82 -3.61 16.40
CA THR A 10 3.84 -3.52 15.32
C THR A 10 4.18 -2.39 14.34
N LEU A 11 4.53 -1.22 14.85
CA LEU A 11 4.98 -0.10 14.03
C LEU A 11 6.22 -0.47 13.21
N GLN A 12 7.18 -1.17 13.81
CA GLN A 12 8.37 -1.62 13.07
C GLN A 12 8.02 -2.61 11.95
N MET A 13 7.10 -3.54 12.20
CA MET A 13 6.62 -4.45 11.16
C MET A 13 6.02 -3.68 9.97
N ILE A 14 5.22 -2.66 10.26
CA ILE A 14 4.61 -1.82 9.22
C ILE A 14 5.67 -1.02 8.48
N VAL A 15 6.61 -0.40 9.19
CA VAL A 15 7.74 0.34 8.57
C VAL A 15 8.47 -0.55 7.57
N THR A 16 8.82 -1.76 7.96
CA THR A 16 9.55 -2.71 7.11
C THR A 16 8.70 -3.13 5.90
N GLY A 17 7.47 -3.57 6.14
CA GLY A 17 6.58 -4.06 5.08
C GLY A 17 6.13 -2.97 4.12
N LEU A 18 5.76 -1.81 4.62
CA LEU A 18 5.27 -0.71 3.80
C LEU A 18 6.39 -0.06 2.98
N SER A 19 7.61 0.03 3.52
CA SER A 19 8.75 0.51 2.72
C SER A 19 9.08 -0.43 1.57
N ALA A 20 8.90 -1.75 1.74
CA ALA A 20 9.01 -2.72 0.65
C ALA A 20 7.93 -2.49 -0.40
N ASN A 21 6.68 -2.29 0.02
CA ASN A 21 5.56 -2.01 -0.89
C ASN A 21 5.77 -0.70 -1.65
N SER A 22 6.24 0.35 -0.98
CA SER A 22 6.55 1.63 -1.62
C SER A 22 7.60 1.46 -2.73
N PHE A 23 8.68 0.74 -2.44
CA PHE A 23 9.71 0.46 -3.44
C PHE A 23 9.17 -0.39 -4.59
N GLY A 24 8.33 -1.39 -4.29
CA GLY A 24 7.66 -2.21 -5.30
C GLY A 24 6.76 -1.39 -6.22
N HIS A 25 5.95 -0.49 -5.68
CA HIS A 25 5.13 0.44 -6.47
C HIS A 25 5.99 1.36 -7.33
N ARG A 26 7.14 1.81 -6.83
CA ARG A 26 8.08 2.63 -7.59
C ARG A 26 8.63 1.86 -8.80
N ILE A 27 8.98 0.59 -8.62
CA ILE A 27 9.44 -0.30 -9.70
C ILE A 27 8.33 -0.48 -10.74
N GLN A 28 7.11 -0.81 -10.29
CA GLN A 28 5.96 -1.02 -11.19
C GLN A 28 5.61 0.26 -11.97
N SER A 29 5.73 1.43 -11.33
CA SER A 29 5.58 2.73 -11.99
C SER A 29 6.50 2.83 -13.22
N LYS A 30 7.77 2.47 -13.07
CA LYS A 30 8.75 2.51 -14.16
C LYS A 30 8.42 1.50 -15.25
N ILE A 31 8.03 0.30 -14.87
CA ILE A 31 7.68 -0.77 -15.83
C ILE A 31 6.47 -0.35 -16.68
N PHE A 32 5.41 0.12 -16.06
CA PHE A 32 4.18 0.50 -16.77
C PHE A 32 4.38 1.72 -17.65
N ALA A 33 5.13 2.72 -17.19
CA ALA A 33 5.52 3.85 -18.04
C ALA A 33 6.36 3.39 -19.24
N GLY A 34 7.29 2.47 -19.02
CA GLY A 34 8.11 1.87 -20.08
C GLY A 34 7.32 1.08 -21.11
N LEU A 35 6.17 0.54 -20.73
CA LEU A 35 5.22 -0.14 -21.63
C LEU A 35 4.28 0.83 -22.36
N GLY A 36 4.35 2.12 -22.09
CA GLY A 36 3.52 3.15 -22.70
C GLY A 36 2.34 3.63 -21.85
N PHE A 37 2.12 3.03 -20.66
CA PHE A 37 1.06 3.42 -19.74
C PHE A 37 1.58 4.46 -18.74
N GLU A 38 1.89 5.65 -19.24
CA GLU A 38 2.53 6.71 -18.43
C GLU A 38 1.63 7.19 -17.28
N ALA A 39 0.35 7.41 -17.53
CA ALA A 39 -0.58 7.87 -16.50
C ALA A 39 -0.73 6.84 -15.37
N LEU A 40 -0.75 5.55 -15.69
CA LEU A 40 -0.75 4.50 -14.69
C LEU A 40 0.57 4.46 -13.91
N GLY A 41 1.69 4.65 -14.61
CA GLY A 41 3.01 4.79 -13.98
C GLY A 41 3.03 5.93 -12.98
N ASP A 42 2.50 7.10 -13.34
CA ASP A 42 2.41 8.27 -12.45
C ASP A 42 1.56 7.98 -11.21
N LYS A 43 0.46 7.25 -11.37
CA LYS A 43 -0.39 6.85 -10.24
C LYS A 43 0.40 6.01 -9.23
N TYR A 44 1.12 5.00 -9.68
CA TYR A 44 1.92 4.16 -8.77
C TYR A 44 3.13 4.89 -8.21
N ALA A 45 3.71 5.84 -8.93
CA ALA A 45 4.76 6.72 -8.39
C ALA A 45 4.22 7.60 -7.25
N THR A 46 3.03 8.16 -7.41
CA THR A 46 2.34 8.93 -6.36
C THR A 46 2.04 8.04 -5.16
N HIS A 47 1.53 6.84 -5.39
CA HIS A 47 1.29 5.83 -4.35
C HIS A 47 2.54 5.52 -3.54
N ALA A 48 3.66 5.29 -4.22
CA ALA A 48 4.93 5.01 -3.58
C ALA A 48 5.36 6.16 -2.65
N THR A 49 5.16 7.40 -3.07
CA THR A 49 5.46 8.59 -2.25
C THR A 49 4.55 8.67 -1.02
N GLU A 50 3.25 8.46 -1.20
CA GLU A 50 2.27 8.47 -0.10
C GLU A 50 2.56 7.39 0.93
N GLU A 51 2.91 6.19 0.49
CA GLU A 51 3.30 5.09 1.37
C GLU A 51 4.55 5.42 2.17
N MET A 52 5.55 6.02 1.54
CA MET A 52 6.77 6.43 2.24
C MET A 52 6.49 7.54 3.26
N ASP A 53 5.56 8.44 2.98
CA ASP A 53 5.12 9.46 3.95
C ASP A 53 4.52 8.81 5.20
N PHE A 54 3.72 7.76 5.05
CA PHE A 54 3.23 6.97 6.19
C PHE A 54 4.36 6.26 6.93
N VAL A 55 5.31 5.68 6.21
CA VAL A 55 6.49 5.03 6.82
C VAL A 55 7.21 6.02 7.73
N GLU A 56 7.44 7.24 7.27
CA GLU A 56 8.10 8.28 8.07
C GLU A 56 7.30 8.67 9.29
N GLN A 57 5.97 8.79 9.19
CA GLN A 57 5.09 9.03 10.34
C GLN A 57 5.16 7.90 11.37
N PHE A 58 5.23 6.65 10.93
CA PHE A 58 5.40 5.51 11.82
C PHE A 58 6.79 5.50 12.47
N MET A 59 7.83 5.88 11.75
CA MET A 59 9.16 6.05 12.31
C MET A 59 9.17 7.12 13.42
N ASP A 60 8.57 8.27 13.17
CA ASP A 60 8.44 9.34 14.16
C ASP A 60 7.70 8.82 15.40
N ARG A 61 6.64 8.04 15.19
CA ARG A 61 5.88 7.49 16.32
C ARG A 61 6.68 6.48 17.14
N ILE A 62 7.50 5.65 16.51
CA ILE A 62 8.43 4.76 17.23
C ILE A 62 9.34 5.57 18.16
N LEU A 63 9.92 6.65 17.64
CA LEU A 63 10.81 7.52 18.42
C LEU A 63 10.06 8.22 19.56
N ASP A 64 8.85 8.72 19.31
CA ASP A 64 8.00 9.35 20.34
C ASP A 64 7.71 8.39 21.50
N LEU A 65 7.55 7.11 21.18
CA LEU A 65 7.34 6.06 22.18
C LEU A 65 8.63 5.60 22.86
N GLY A 66 9.77 6.18 22.52
CA GLY A 66 11.08 5.81 23.06
C GLY A 66 11.67 4.54 22.49
N GLY A 67 11.17 4.07 21.33
CA GLY A 67 11.69 2.91 20.63
C GLY A 67 12.87 3.24 19.72
N GLU A 68 13.44 2.19 19.15
CA GLU A 68 14.50 2.29 18.14
C GLU A 68 13.96 1.82 16.79
N ILE A 69 14.30 2.53 15.73
CA ILE A 69 13.96 2.15 14.36
C ILE A 69 15.04 1.20 13.84
N LYS A 70 14.62 0.11 13.21
CA LYS A 70 15.53 -0.87 12.60
C LYS A 70 15.38 -0.86 11.08
N GLN A 71 16.49 -1.06 10.40
CA GLN A 71 16.48 -1.38 8.98
C GLN A 71 16.58 -2.89 8.83
N GLU A 72 15.40 -3.52 8.73
CA GLU A 72 15.31 -4.98 8.64
C GLU A 72 15.44 -5.46 7.19
N ALA A 73 15.95 -6.68 7.03
CA ALA A 73 16.02 -7.33 5.73
C ALA A 73 14.60 -7.57 5.19
N GLN A 74 14.44 -7.39 3.90
CA GLN A 74 13.17 -7.60 3.20
C GLN A 74 13.33 -8.72 2.18
N LYS A 75 12.24 -9.49 1.99
CA LYS A 75 12.20 -10.54 0.98
C LYS A 75 12.07 -9.94 -0.40
N GLU A 76 12.66 -10.62 -1.39
CA GLU A 76 12.41 -10.32 -2.79
C GLU A 76 10.90 -10.38 -3.08
N GLN A 77 10.40 -9.37 -3.78
CA GLN A 77 8.99 -9.28 -4.15
C GLN A 77 8.82 -9.59 -5.63
N PRO A 78 7.69 -10.20 -6.04
CA PRO A 78 7.44 -10.46 -7.45
C PRO A 78 7.27 -9.15 -8.23
N ILE A 79 7.80 -9.14 -9.46
CA ILE A 79 7.69 -8.02 -10.40
C ILE A 79 6.79 -8.45 -11.56
N PHE A 80 5.89 -7.58 -11.97
CA PHE A 80 4.87 -7.87 -12.96
C PHE A 80 5.04 -7.00 -14.20
N THR A 81 4.89 -7.61 -15.37
CA THR A 81 4.78 -6.91 -16.65
C THR A 81 3.33 -6.90 -17.16
N ASP A 82 2.48 -7.76 -16.64
CA ASP A 82 1.05 -7.78 -16.92
C ASP A 82 0.32 -6.89 -15.90
N ILE A 83 -0.38 -5.86 -16.38
CA ILE A 83 -1.04 -4.87 -15.54
C ILE A 83 -2.14 -5.51 -14.69
N ILE A 84 -2.94 -6.41 -15.27
CA ILE A 84 -4.06 -7.02 -14.55
C ILE A 84 -3.56 -7.96 -13.45
N GLU A 85 -2.53 -8.76 -13.76
CA GLU A 85 -1.90 -9.62 -12.74
C GLU A 85 -1.34 -8.81 -11.58
N PHE A 86 -0.75 -7.65 -11.87
CA PHE A 86 -0.26 -6.75 -10.82
C PHE A 86 -1.41 -6.19 -9.96
N ILE A 87 -2.48 -5.72 -10.60
CA ILE A 87 -3.64 -5.17 -9.85
C ILE A 87 -4.25 -6.26 -8.96
N GLU A 88 -4.35 -7.49 -9.43
CA GLU A 88 -4.82 -8.62 -8.61
C GLU A 88 -3.90 -8.89 -7.42
N HIS A 89 -2.59 -8.89 -7.65
CA HIS A 89 -1.60 -9.07 -6.60
C HIS A 89 -1.69 -7.95 -5.56
N ASP A 90 -1.74 -6.70 -6.02
CA ASP A 90 -1.80 -5.53 -5.16
C ASP A 90 -3.11 -5.48 -4.35
N TYR A 91 -4.23 -5.87 -4.98
CA TYR A 91 -5.50 -6.05 -4.29
C TYR A 91 -5.39 -7.05 -3.14
N ASN A 92 -4.81 -8.22 -3.38
CA ASN A 92 -4.65 -9.25 -2.36
C ASN A 92 -3.74 -8.80 -1.23
N VAL A 93 -2.65 -8.09 -1.53
CA VAL A 93 -1.76 -7.49 -0.53
C VAL A 93 -2.52 -6.49 0.35
N SER A 94 -3.37 -5.65 -0.26
CA SER A 94 -4.20 -4.69 0.47
C SER A 94 -5.21 -5.39 1.39
N VAL A 95 -5.88 -6.43 0.91
CA VAL A 95 -6.84 -7.21 1.71
C VAL A 95 -6.16 -7.81 2.96
N GLU A 96 -5.00 -8.42 2.79
CA GLU A 96 -4.23 -9.00 3.90
C GLU A 96 -3.74 -7.93 4.86
N GLY A 97 -3.25 -6.81 4.35
CA GLY A 97 -2.79 -5.67 5.15
C GLY A 97 -3.91 -5.06 5.98
N ILE A 98 -5.09 -4.87 5.39
CA ILE A 98 -6.28 -4.34 6.08
C ILE A 98 -6.72 -5.30 7.19
N ALA A 99 -6.74 -6.61 6.93
CA ALA A 99 -7.07 -7.61 7.94
C ALA A 99 -6.10 -7.55 9.14
N PHE A 100 -4.81 -7.43 8.86
CA PHE A 100 -3.78 -7.26 9.89
C PHE A 100 -4.01 -5.99 10.72
N LEU A 101 -4.25 -4.84 10.07
CA LEU A 101 -4.50 -3.58 10.76
C LEU A 101 -5.72 -3.65 11.66
N ASN A 102 -6.83 -4.19 11.17
CA ASN A 102 -8.04 -4.38 11.97
C ASN A 102 -7.76 -5.27 13.20
N GLN A 103 -7.04 -6.37 13.02
CA GLN A 103 -6.66 -7.25 14.12
C GLN A 103 -5.83 -6.51 15.18
N MET A 104 -4.85 -5.73 14.75
CA MET A 104 -4.01 -4.97 15.67
C MET A 104 -4.80 -3.87 16.39
N MET A 105 -5.69 -3.18 15.69
CA MET A 105 -6.54 -2.14 16.28
C MET A 105 -7.53 -2.72 17.29
N ASP A 106 -8.11 -3.87 16.99
CA ASP A 106 -9.05 -4.57 17.88
C ASP A 106 -8.36 -5.16 19.13
N SER A 107 -7.05 -5.41 19.05
CA SER A 107 -6.29 -5.99 20.17
C SER A 107 -6.15 -5.05 21.37
N GLY A 108 -6.37 -3.74 21.18
CA GLY A 108 -6.26 -2.74 22.23
C GLY A 108 -4.84 -2.39 22.66
N ILE A 109 -3.83 -2.77 21.87
CA ILE A 109 -2.42 -2.48 22.20
C ILE A 109 -2.05 -1.01 22.00
N PHE A 110 -2.74 -0.29 21.12
CA PHE A 110 -2.40 1.08 20.77
C PHE A 110 -2.90 2.10 21.78
N ASP A 111 -2.06 3.08 22.12
CA ASP A 111 -2.51 4.30 22.76
C ASP A 111 -3.36 5.14 21.79
N ALA A 112 -4.06 6.15 22.32
CA ALA A 112 -5.00 6.96 21.52
C ALA A 112 -4.34 7.62 20.31
N THR A 113 -3.15 8.16 20.45
CA THR A 113 -2.43 8.84 19.37
C THR A 113 -2.02 7.86 18.27
N THR A 114 -1.48 6.71 18.65
CA THR A 114 -1.13 5.65 17.68
C THR A 114 -2.38 5.10 17.00
N TYR A 115 -3.46 4.89 17.74
CA TYR A 115 -4.73 4.43 17.20
C TYR A 115 -5.27 5.41 16.13
N ASP A 116 -5.22 6.71 16.39
CA ASP A 116 -5.66 7.71 15.41
C ASP A 116 -4.80 7.71 14.14
N LEU A 117 -3.48 7.56 14.28
CA LEU A 117 -2.59 7.41 13.13
C LEU A 117 -2.94 6.15 12.32
N MET A 118 -3.21 5.03 12.99
CA MET A 118 -3.61 3.78 12.33
C MET A 118 -4.95 3.92 11.61
N LYS A 119 -5.90 4.68 12.13
CA LYS A 119 -7.19 4.94 11.46
C LYS A 119 -7.00 5.66 10.13
N VAL A 120 -6.14 6.67 10.10
CA VAL A 120 -5.85 7.42 8.87
C VAL A 120 -5.18 6.50 7.84
N TYR A 121 -4.22 5.72 8.26
CA TYR A 121 -3.53 4.75 7.40
C TYR A 121 -4.49 3.66 6.89
N LEU A 122 -5.32 3.10 7.77
CA LEU A 122 -6.31 2.08 7.39
C LEU A 122 -7.26 2.61 6.32
N LYS A 123 -7.76 3.83 6.47
CA LYS A 123 -8.64 4.46 5.48
C LYS A 123 -7.95 4.59 4.12
N ASP A 124 -6.70 5.01 4.10
CA ASP A 124 -5.90 5.11 2.87
C ASP A 124 -5.75 3.74 2.19
N GLN A 125 -5.45 2.70 2.96
CA GLN A 125 -5.34 1.33 2.46
C GLN A 125 -6.67 0.79 1.91
N GLU A 126 -7.78 1.11 2.56
CA GLU A 126 -9.12 0.74 2.08
C GLU A 126 -9.45 1.44 0.75
N GLU A 127 -9.13 2.71 0.59
CA GLU A 127 -9.33 3.46 -0.66
C GLU A 127 -8.55 2.81 -1.81
N ASP A 128 -7.31 2.42 -1.57
CA ASP A 128 -6.46 1.72 -2.54
C ASP A 128 -7.04 0.36 -2.91
N MET A 129 -7.53 -0.38 -1.94
CA MET A 129 -8.18 -1.68 -2.16
C MET A 129 -9.44 -1.53 -3.01
N TYR A 130 -10.31 -0.58 -2.70
CA TYR A 130 -11.53 -0.32 -3.46
C TYR A 130 -11.23 0.11 -4.90
N TRP A 131 -10.19 0.92 -5.09
CA TRP A 131 -9.76 1.30 -6.44
C TRP A 131 -9.31 0.06 -7.23
N SER A 132 -8.48 -0.78 -6.66
CA SER A 132 -8.02 -2.03 -7.32
C SER A 132 -9.19 -2.96 -7.65
N GLU A 133 -10.13 -3.14 -6.72
CA GLU A 133 -11.35 -3.92 -6.93
C GLU A 133 -12.16 -3.38 -8.10
N GLN A 134 -12.35 -2.06 -8.16
CA GLN A 134 -13.07 -1.40 -9.25
C GLN A 134 -12.39 -1.66 -10.60
N GLN A 135 -11.06 -1.59 -10.66
CA GLN A 135 -10.32 -1.86 -11.90
C GLN A 135 -10.51 -3.30 -12.36
N LEU A 136 -10.45 -4.25 -11.44
CA LEU A 136 -10.67 -5.66 -11.76
C LEU A 136 -12.10 -5.92 -12.25
N ASP A 137 -13.09 -5.29 -11.65
CA ASP A 137 -14.49 -5.38 -12.06
C ASP A 137 -14.71 -4.78 -13.45
N LEU A 138 -14.13 -3.61 -13.73
CA LEU A 138 -14.17 -2.99 -15.06
C LEU A 138 -13.53 -3.87 -16.11
N CYS A 139 -12.39 -4.48 -15.80
CA CYS A 139 -11.71 -5.39 -16.71
C CYS A 139 -12.57 -6.59 -17.06
N LYS A 140 -13.26 -7.17 -16.08
CA LYS A 140 -14.20 -8.28 -16.31
C LYS A 140 -15.40 -7.86 -17.16
N MET A 141 -15.90 -6.64 -16.95
CA MET A 141 -17.09 -6.12 -17.62
C MET A 141 -16.87 -5.83 -19.08
N ILE A 142 -15.74 -5.19 -19.45
CA ILE A 142 -15.47 -4.74 -20.82
C ILE A 142 -14.43 -5.57 -21.55
N GLY A 143 -13.78 -6.51 -20.88
CA GLY A 143 -12.71 -7.35 -21.40
C GLY A 143 -11.33 -6.69 -21.28
N LYS A 144 -10.31 -7.53 -21.18
CA LYS A 144 -8.92 -7.08 -20.92
C LYS A 144 -8.41 -6.09 -21.97
N GLU A 145 -8.62 -6.40 -23.26
CA GLU A 145 -8.12 -5.55 -24.35
C GLU A 145 -8.78 -4.17 -24.33
N ASN A 146 -10.11 -4.11 -24.13
CA ASN A 146 -10.82 -2.85 -24.03
C ASN A 146 -10.39 -2.06 -22.78
N TYR A 147 -10.22 -2.75 -21.65
CA TYR A 147 -9.76 -2.11 -20.41
C TYR A 147 -8.37 -1.49 -20.61
N LEU A 148 -7.42 -2.23 -21.17
CA LEU A 148 -6.07 -1.72 -21.42
C LEU A 148 -6.07 -0.56 -22.42
N THR A 149 -6.91 -0.60 -23.45
CA THR A 149 -7.07 0.49 -24.41
C THR A 149 -7.59 1.76 -23.72
N GLN A 150 -8.62 1.65 -22.88
CA GLN A 150 -9.16 2.76 -22.11
C GLN A 150 -8.11 3.33 -21.15
N LEU A 151 -7.38 2.46 -20.48
CA LEU A 151 -6.31 2.85 -19.56
C LEU A 151 -5.20 3.62 -20.27
N LEU A 152 -4.83 3.19 -21.48
CA LEU A 152 -3.81 3.84 -22.32
C LEU A 152 -4.27 5.23 -22.79
N ILE A 153 -5.53 5.35 -23.23
CA ILE A 153 -6.06 6.60 -23.81
C ILE A 153 -6.43 7.61 -22.72
N ASN A 154 -7.15 7.18 -21.70
CA ASN A 154 -7.75 8.06 -20.69
C ASN A 154 -7.00 8.08 -19.35
N GLY A 155 -6.05 7.19 -19.16
CA GLY A 155 -5.41 6.98 -17.86
C GLY A 155 -6.31 6.26 -16.86
N PRO A 156 -5.80 6.00 -15.64
CA PRO A 156 -6.58 5.35 -14.60
C PRO A 156 -7.70 6.26 -14.06
N THR A 157 -8.79 5.63 -13.62
CA THR A 157 -9.86 6.37 -12.93
C THR A 157 -9.35 6.95 -11.61
N ALA A 158 -9.91 8.08 -11.18
CA ALA A 158 -9.61 8.66 -9.88
C ALA A 158 -10.12 7.78 -8.74
N GLU A 159 -9.44 7.85 -7.59
CA GLU A 159 -9.89 7.23 -6.35
C GLU A 159 -11.07 7.97 -5.71
#